data_ced7829a0104a4c9191bac10d19e3405
#
_entry.id   ced7829a0104a4c9191bac10d19e3405
#
_cell.length_a   1.000
_cell.length_b   1.000
_cell.length_c   1.000
_cell.angle_alpha   90.00
_cell.angle_beta   90.00
_cell.angle_gamma   90.00
#
_symmetry.space_group_name_H-M   'P 1'
#
loop_
_entity.id
_entity.type
_entity.pdbx_description
1 polymer ?
#
loop_
_entity_poly.entity_id
_entity_poly.type
_entity_poly.pdbx_seq_one_letter_code
_entity_poly.pdbx_strand_id
1 'polypeptide(L)'
;MSAYYTKYRPAKFSDVLGQDQITHILASQVKRHRTANSYLFAGPSGSGKTTCARILANALAGSSWDIIELDGARFRRIDDIREMAYKANFAPLSLGKKVYIIDEAHALTGEAWTGMLKTLEEPPPYLTIILCTTHPEQIMETVRSRCQLFEFQPVNDKAILGKLQKIIRRERLSFSNDALRFIAGMAGGNMRNAESMLEQTANLDHGSPRTKDIKKFLQKRMV
;
A
#
# COMPACT_ATOMS: atom_id res chain seq x y z
N MET A 1 19.01 -9.41 5.46
CA MET A 1 18.52 -8.10 5.97
C MET A 1 17.20 -7.78 5.29
N SER A 2 16.22 -7.21 5.98
CA SER A 2 14.96 -6.79 5.35
C SER A 2 15.16 -5.49 4.60
N ALA A 3 14.62 -5.37 3.37
CA ALA A 3 14.72 -4.17 2.55
C ALA A 3 14.11 -2.94 3.25
N TYR A 4 14.64 -1.73 2.99
CA TYR A 4 14.21 -0.51 3.67
C TYR A 4 12.71 -0.24 3.51
N TYR A 5 12.14 -0.45 2.33
CA TYR A 5 10.71 -0.30 2.10
C TYR A 5 9.83 -1.26 2.91
N THR A 6 10.42 -2.35 3.44
CA THR A 6 9.74 -3.27 4.36
C THR A 6 10.00 -2.87 5.81
N LYS A 7 11.29 -2.63 6.17
CA LYS A 7 11.74 -2.30 7.53
C LYS A 7 11.12 -0.98 8.04
N TYR A 8 10.95 0.02 7.16
CA TYR A 8 10.46 1.35 7.49
C TYR A 8 9.01 1.60 7.06
N ARG A 9 8.27 0.52 6.74
CA ARG A 9 6.86 0.63 6.39
C ARG A 9 6.06 1.20 7.57
N PRO A 10 5.22 2.22 7.35
CA PRO A 10 4.33 2.76 8.38
C PRO A 10 3.45 1.69 9.01
N ALA A 11 3.33 1.73 10.33
CA ALA A 11 2.44 0.85 11.11
C ALA A 11 1.19 1.58 11.61
N LYS A 12 1.15 2.93 11.53
CA LYS A 12 0.03 3.77 11.95
C LYS A 12 -0.31 4.78 10.86
N PHE A 13 -1.55 5.23 10.80
CA PHE A 13 -1.98 6.26 9.84
C PHE A 13 -1.18 7.57 9.97
N SER A 14 -0.79 7.96 11.20
CA SER A 14 0.04 9.14 11.45
C SER A 14 1.44 9.10 10.83
N ASP A 15 1.92 7.91 10.47
CA ASP A 15 3.26 7.73 9.91
C ASP A 15 3.26 7.68 8.38
N VAL A 16 2.06 7.64 7.77
CA VAL A 16 1.89 7.66 6.31
C VAL A 16 2.06 9.10 5.82
N LEU A 17 2.92 9.29 4.85
CA LEU A 17 3.28 10.61 4.34
C LEU A 17 2.54 10.94 3.04
N GLY A 18 2.14 12.21 2.90
CA GLY A 18 1.55 12.73 1.67
C GLY A 18 0.10 12.31 1.39
N GLN A 19 -0.59 11.69 2.39
CA GLN A 19 -1.97 11.23 2.27
C GLN A 19 -2.83 11.70 3.46
N ASP A 20 -2.59 12.91 3.96
CA ASP A 20 -3.14 13.40 5.22
C ASP A 20 -4.68 13.34 5.30
N GLN A 21 -5.38 13.70 4.22
CA GLN A 21 -6.84 13.65 4.16
C GLN A 21 -7.35 12.20 4.25
N ILE A 22 -6.77 11.28 3.49
CA ILE A 22 -7.14 9.87 3.47
C ILE A 22 -6.92 9.25 4.85
N THR A 23 -5.74 9.44 5.42
CA THR A 23 -5.37 8.88 6.72
C THR A 23 -6.23 9.43 7.86
N HIS A 24 -6.59 10.72 7.78
CA HIS A 24 -7.50 11.34 8.75
C HIS A 24 -8.91 10.74 8.67
N ILE A 25 -9.46 10.56 7.46
CA ILE A 25 -10.78 9.96 7.26
C ILE A 25 -10.79 8.52 7.77
N LEU A 26 -9.82 7.69 7.35
CA LEU A 26 -9.74 6.28 7.75
C LEU A 26 -9.58 6.14 9.28
N ALA A 27 -8.70 6.94 9.88
CA ALA A 27 -8.53 6.96 11.35
C ALA A 27 -9.82 7.36 12.08
N SER A 28 -10.55 8.36 11.55
CA SER A 28 -11.85 8.79 12.11
C SER A 28 -12.91 7.70 12.00
N GLN A 29 -12.98 6.99 10.86
CA GLN A 29 -13.93 5.87 10.67
C GLN A 29 -13.66 4.75 11.69
N VAL A 30 -12.39 4.35 11.85
CA VAL A 30 -11.98 3.34 12.84
C VAL A 30 -12.37 3.79 14.26
N LYS A 31 -12.02 5.02 14.64
CA LYS A 31 -12.31 5.55 15.99
C LYS A 31 -13.81 5.61 16.29
N ARG A 32 -14.64 5.87 15.29
CA ARG A 32 -16.09 5.99 15.43
C ARG A 32 -16.84 4.67 15.19
N HIS A 33 -16.13 3.58 14.90
CA HIS A 33 -16.72 2.29 14.51
C HIS A 33 -17.71 2.41 13.32
N ARG A 34 -17.43 3.32 12.37
CA ARG A 34 -18.25 3.60 11.18
C ARG A 34 -17.46 3.32 9.92
N THR A 35 -16.95 2.10 9.80
CA THR A 35 -16.17 1.64 8.65
C THR A 35 -17.06 1.04 7.57
N ALA A 36 -16.71 1.24 6.32
CA ALA A 36 -17.35 0.59 5.20
C ALA A 36 -17.01 -0.91 5.17
N ASN A 37 -17.80 -1.69 4.44
CA ASN A 37 -17.51 -3.10 4.18
C ASN A 37 -16.63 -3.28 2.94
N SER A 38 -16.62 -2.31 2.03
CA SER A 38 -15.80 -2.38 0.80
C SER A 38 -15.10 -1.06 0.54
N TYR A 39 -13.79 -1.14 0.29
CA TYR A 39 -12.91 -0.01 -0.02
C TYR A 39 -12.21 -0.21 -1.36
N LEU A 40 -12.04 0.88 -2.11
CA LEU A 40 -11.18 0.90 -3.29
C LEU A 40 -10.10 1.98 -3.11
N PHE A 41 -8.85 1.56 -2.96
CA PHE A 41 -7.68 2.42 -2.87
C PHE A 41 -7.03 2.48 -4.25
N ALA A 42 -7.17 3.61 -4.92
CA ALA A 42 -6.67 3.85 -6.27
C ALA A 42 -5.52 4.87 -6.25
N GLY A 43 -4.57 4.75 -7.19
CA GLY A 43 -3.49 5.72 -7.35
C GLY A 43 -2.16 5.11 -7.75
N PRO A 44 -1.11 5.92 -7.98
CA PRO A 44 0.16 5.46 -8.51
C PRO A 44 0.89 4.48 -7.58
N SER A 45 1.82 3.72 -8.15
CA SER A 45 2.68 2.82 -7.38
C SER A 45 3.47 3.57 -6.32
N GLY A 46 3.66 2.97 -5.14
CA GLY A 46 4.43 3.57 -4.04
C GLY A 46 3.79 4.76 -3.34
N SER A 47 2.50 5.07 -3.62
CA SER A 47 1.74 6.14 -2.96
C SER A 47 1.23 5.79 -1.55
N GLY A 48 1.30 4.52 -1.13
CA GLY A 48 0.91 4.07 0.20
C GLY A 48 -0.40 3.29 0.29
N LYS A 49 -1.04 2.93 -0.82
CA LYS A 49 -2.31 2.16 -0.88
C LYS A 49 -2.27 0.91 0.01
N THR A 50 -1.41 -0.04 -0.33
CA THR A 50 -1.27 -1.31 0.40
C THR A 50 -0.85 -1.11 1.87
N THR A 51 -0.06 -0.05 2.14
CA THR A 51 0.31 0.33 3.51
C THR A 51 -0.91 0.76 4.31
N CYS A 52 -1.75 1.66 3.78
CA CYS A 52 -2.99 2.09 4.41
C CYS A 52 -3.99 0.93 4.55
N ALA A 53 -4.07 0.04 3.54
CA ALA A 53 -4.91 -1.15 3.59
C ALA A 53 -4.52 -2.06 4.78
N ARG A 54 -3.23 -2.32 4.97
CA ARG A 54 -2.73 -3.12 6.10
C ARG A 54 -2.95 -2.44 7.44
N ILE A 55 -2.77 -1.11 7.53
CA ILE A 55 -3.04 -0.36 8.77
C ILE A 55 -4.55 -0.45 9.11
N LEU A 56 -5.42 -0.26 8.11
CA LEU A 56 -6.86 -0.38 8.29
C LEU A 56 -7.25 -1.81 8.71
N ALA A 57 -6.72 -2.82 8.02
CA ALA A 57 -6.98 -4.22 8.34
C ALA A 57 -6.58 -4.56 9.77
N ASN A 58 -5.38 -4.15 10.22
CA ASN A 58 -4.92 -4.36 11.60
C ASN A 58 -5.79 -3.63 12.63
N ALA A 59 -6.38 -2.50 12.26
CA ALA A 59 -7.28 -1.76 13.15
C ALA A 59 -8.69 -2.37 13.25
N LEU A 60 -9.11 -3.16 12.25
CA LEU A 60 -10.43 -3.78 12.17
C LEU A 60 -10.44 -5.23 12.65
N ALA A 61 -9.39 -5.98 12.35
CA ALA A 61 -9.28 -7.39 12.72
C ALA A 61 -8.89 -7.54 14.20
N GLY A 62 -9.45 -8.55 14.86
CA GLY A 62 -9.06 -8.89 16.23
C GLY A 62 -7.80 -9.77 16.29
N SER A 63 -7.41 -10.37 15.16
CA SER A 63 -6.22 -11.22 15.02
C SER A 63 -5.64 -11.09 13.61
N SER A 64 -4.33 -11.30 13.48
CA SER A 64 -3.67 -11.37 12.17
C SER A 64 -4.15 -12.56 11.32
N TRP A 65 -4.72 -13.60 11.93
CA TRP A 65 -5.32 -14.73 11.22
C TRP A 65 -6.61 -14.37 10.46
N ASP A 66 -7.25 -13.26 10.84
CA ASP A 66 -8.45 -12.73 10.18
C ASP A 66 -8.11 -11.73 9.06
N ILE A 67 -6.82 -11.52 8.77
CA ILE A 67 -6.34 -10.67 7.68
C ILE A 67 -5.76 -11.55 6.58
N ILE A 68 -6.43 -11.55 5.42
CA ILE A 68 -6.01 -12.33 4.25
C ILE A 68 -5.60 -11.35 3.15
N GLU A 69 -4.33 -11.38 2.78
CA GLU A 69 -3.81 -10.55 1.69
C GLU A 69 -3.57 -11.41 0.44
N LEU A 70 -4.18 -11.01 -0.65
CA LEU A 70 -4.11 -11.66 -1.95
C LEU A 70 -3.49 -10.70 -2.97
N ASP A 71 -2.65 -11.24 -3.83
CA ASP A 71 -2.11 -10.53 -5.00
C ASP A 71 -3.01 -10.87 -6.21
N GLY A 72 -3.73 -9.89 -6.74
CA GLY A 72 -4.65 -10.05 -7.86
C GLY A 72 -3.98 -10.58 -9.13
N ALA A 73 -2.67 -10.36 -9.30
CA ALA A 73 -1.94 -10.94 -10.42
C ALA A 73 -1.73 -12.46 -10.29
N ARG A 74 -1.70 -13.00 -9.07
CA ARG A 74 -1.53 -14.43 -8.78
C ARG A 74 -2.88 -15.14 -8.58
N PHE A 75 -3.82 -14.49 -7.88
CA PHE A 75 -5.15 -15.01 -7.55
C PHE A 75 -6.23 -14.37 -8.44
N ARG A 76 -6.03 -14.46 -9.75
CA ARG A 76 -6.87 -13.75 -10.74
C ARG A 76 -8.01 -14.58 -11.32
N ARG A 77 -8.04 -15.89 -11.07
CA ARG A 77 -9.02 -16.82 -11.66
C ARG A 77 -10.31 -16.84 -10.85
N ILE A 78 -11.40 -17.20 -11.52
CA ILE A 78 -12.72 -17.29 -10.90
C ILE A 78 -12.75 -18.26 -9.72
N ASP A 79 -12.02 -19.36 -9.79
CA ASP A 79 -12.00 -20.37 -8.72
C ASP A 79 -11.34 -19.85 -7.46
N ASP A 80 -10.26 -19.07 -7.57
CA ASP A 80 -9.61 -18.41 -6.44
C ASP A 80 -10.58 -17.46 -5.71
N ILE A 81 -11.36 -16.70 -6.49
CA ILE A 81 -12.34 -15.75 -5.95
C ILE A 81 -13.56 -16.45 -5.38
N ARG A 82 -14.02 -17.55 -5.99
CA ARG A 82 -15.11 -18.36 -5.43
C ARG A 82 -14.70 -18.97 -4.10
N GLU A 83 -13.48 -19.48 -3.98
CA GLU A 83 -12.95 -19.99 -2.72
C GLU A 83 -12.87 -18.87 -1.66
N MET A 84 -12.39 -17.69 -2.05
CA MET A 84 -12.37 -16.51 -1.19
C MET A 84 -13.79 -16.14 -0.73
N ALA A 85 -14.75 -16.05 -1.65
CA ALA A 85 -16.16 -15.71 -1.36
C ALA A 85 -16.82 -16.77 -0.47
N TYR A 86 -16.53 -18.04 -0.67
CA TYR A 86 -16.98 -19.12 0.21
C TYR A 86 -16.42 -18.94 1.63
N LYS A 87 -15.11 -18.74 1.75
CA LYS A 87 -14.44 -18.52 3.05
C LYS A 87 -14.88 -17.23 3.74
N ALA A 88 -15.32 -16.23 2.98
CA ALA A 88 -15.83 -14.96 3.51
C ALA A 88 -17.13 -15.13 4.30
N ASN A 89 -17.91 -16.19 4.04
CA ASN A 89 -19.14 -16.48 4.77
C ASN A 89 -18.91 -17.08 6.17
N PHE A 90 -17.69 -17.47 6.50
CA PHE A 90 -17.36 -17.94 7.86
C PHE A 90 -16.96 -16.76 8.73
N ALA A 91 -17.46 -16.74 9.95
CA ALA A 91 -17.10 -15.72 10.93
C ALA A 91 -15.59 -15.64 11.17
N PRO A 92 -15.07 -14.48 11.58
CA PRO A 92 -13.66 -14.36 11.99
C PRO A 92 -13.34 -15.27 13.17
N LEU A 93 -12.07 -15.62 13.32
CA LEU A 93 -11.58 -16.45 14.43
C LEU A 93 -11.55 -15.70 15.76
N SER A 94 -11.57 -14.37 15.71
CA SER A 94 -11.45 -13.49 16.86
C SER A 94 -12.58 -12.45 16.91
N LEU A 95 -12.65 -11.69 18.01
CA LEU A 95 -13.54 -10.53 18.12
C LEU A 95 -13.01 -9.41 17.23
N GLY A 96 -13.63 -9.21 16.07
CA GLY A 96 -13.24 -8.20 15.09
C GLY A 96 -13.83 -8.50 13.74
N LYS A 97 -13.27 -7.90 12.68
CA LYS A 97 -13.67 -8.16 11.31
C LYS A 97 -12.70 -9.14 10.63
N LYS A 98 -13.23 -9.92 9.69
CA LYS A 98 -12.43 -10.62 8.70
C LYS A 98 -12.11 -9.65 7.56
N VAL A 99 -10.85 -9.48 7.23
CA VAL A 99 -10.42 -8.48 6.24
C VAL A 99 -9.68 -9.16 5.10
N TYR A 100 -10.17 -8.95 3.89
CA TYR A 100 -9.45 -9.30 2.67
C TYR A 100 -8.81 -8.05 2.08
N ILE A 101 -7.51 -8.12 1.78
CA ILE A 101 -6.78 -7.12 1.00
C ILE A 101 -6.47 -7.76 -0.33
N ILE A 102 -6.92 -7.16 -1.44
CA ILE A 102 -6.60 -7.59 -2.79
C ILE A 102 -5.73 -6.51 -3.41
N ASP A 103 -4.43 -6.77 -3.46
CA ASP A 103 -3.47 -5.87 -4.11
C ASP A 103 -3.44 -6.12 -5.62
N GLU A 104 -3.15 -5.09 -6.41
CA GLU A 104 -3.21 -5.11 -7.89
C GLU A 104 -4.54 -5.68 -8.41
N ALA A 105 -5.65 -5.24 -7.81
CA ALA A 105 -6.99 -5.76 -8.07
C ALA A 105 -7.41 -5.68 -9.54
N HIS A 106 -6.86 -4.74 -10.33
CA HIS A 106 -7.11 -4.64 -11.78
C HIS A 106 -6.66 -5.88 -12.57
N ALA A 107 -5.80 -6.72 -11.99
CA ALA A 107 -5.36 -7.95 -12.65
C ALA A 107 -6.37 -9.11 -12.58
N LEU A 108 -7.47 -8.95 -11.82
CA LEU A 108 -8.55 -9.93 -11.77
C LEU A 108 -9.27 -10.01 -13.11
N THR A 109 -9.64 -11.24 -13.52
CA THR A 109 -10.43 -11.45 -14.74
C THR A 109 -11.88 -10.97 -14.57
N GLY A 110 -12.57 -10.69 -15.68
CA GLY A 110 -13.99 -10.30 -15.66
C GLY A 110 -14.88 -11.35 -14.97
N GLU A 111 -14.57 -12.63 -15.15
CA GLU A 111 -15.27 -13.74 -14.48
C GLU A 111 -15.03 -13.73 -12.96
N ALA A 112 -13.80 -13.42 -12.53
CA ALA A 112 -13.47 -13.29 -11.12
C ALA A 112 -14.24 -12.13 -10.48
N TRP A 113 -14.31 -10.97 -11.17
CA TRP A 113 -15.14 -9.84 -10.72
C TRP A 113 -16.62 -10.23 -10.58
N THR A 114 -17.18 -10.94 -11.58
CA THR A 114 -18.56 -11.42 -11.51
C THR A 114 -18.79 -12.32 -10.30
N GLY A 115 -17.84 -13.21 -10.00
CA GLY A 115 -17.89 -14.06 -8.80
C GLY A 115 -17.85 -13.29 -7.47
N MET A 116 -17.26 -12.09 -7.45
CA MET A 116 -17.15 -11.24 -6.26
C MET A 116 -18.37 -10.33 -6.05
N LEU A 117 -19.13 -10.00 -7.12
CA LEU A 117 -20.22 -9.02 -7.06
C LEU A 117 -21.22 -9.32 -5.94
N LYS A 118 -21.66 -10.57 -5.80
CA LYS A 118 -22.61 -10.96 -4.75
C LYS A 118 -22.09 -10.63 -3.34
N THR A 119 -20.80 -10.89 -3.09
CA THR A 119 -20.17 -10.59 -1.79
C THR A 119 -20.02 -9.09 -1.56
N LEU A 120 -19.85 -8.29 -2.62
CA LEU A 120 -19.77 -6.83 -2.53
C LEU A 120 -21.15 -6.18 -2.36
N GLU A 121 -22.22 -6.81 -2.89
CA GLU A 121 -23.61 -6.34 -2.76
C GLU A 121 -24.16 -6.59 -1.36
N GLU A 122 -23.98 -7.79 -0.86
CA GLU A 122 -24.51 -8.27 0.42
C GLU A 122 -23.38 -8.81 1.31
N PRO A 123 -22.42 -7.95 1.73
CA PRO A 123 -21.30 -8.41 2.54
C PRO A 123 -21.77 -8.80 3.94
N PRO A 124 -21.29 -9.93 4.51
CA PRO A 124 -21.50 -10.23 5.92
C PRO A 124 -21.04 -9.04 6.79
N PRO A 125 -21.71 -8.74 7.90
CA PRO A 125 -21.45 -7.55 8.72
C PRO A 125 -20.02 -7.52 9.31
N TYR A 126 -19.43 -8.70 9.48
CA TYR A 126 -18.05 -8.87 9.95
C TYR A 126 -17.00 -8.85 8.84
N LEU A 127 -17.41 -8.76 7.56
CA LEU A 127 -16.47 -8.76 6.43
C LEU A 127 -16.07 -7.34 6.05
N THR A 128 -14.79 -7.15 5.73
CA THR A 128 -14.30 -5.97 5.02
C THR A 128 -13.38 -6.39 3.88
N ILE A 129 -13.62 -5.83 2.68
CA ILE A 129 -12.81 -6.04 1.48
C ILE A 129 -12.12 -4.73 1.12
N ILE A 130 -10.80 -4.77 0.94
CA ILE A 130 -9.98 -3.61 0.54
C ILE A 130 -9.31 -3.94 -0.77
N LEU A 131 -9.72 -3.27 -1.83
CA LEU A 131 -9.14 -3.39 -3.16
C LEU A 131 -8.08 -2.31 -3.33
N CYS A 132 -6.86 -2.68 -3.75
CA CYS A 132 -5.81 -1.73 -4.09
C CYS A 132 -5.50 -1.84 -5.59
N THR A 133 -5.41 -0.71 -6.30
CA THR A 133 -5.14 -0.71 -7.74
C THR A 133 -4.33 0.49 -8.17
N THR A 134 -3.49 0.29 -9.19
CA THR A 134 -2.83 1.37 -9.94
C THR A 134 -3.63 1.79 -11.19
N HIS A 135 -4.65 1.00 -11.56
CA HIS A 135 -5.46 1.17 -12.77
C HIS A 135 -6.95 1.17 -12.42
N PRO A 136 -7.48 2.25 -11.80
CA PRO A 136 -8.89 2.31 -11.41
C PRO A 136 -9.86 2.23 -12.60
N GLU A 137 -9.42 2.63 -13.79
CA GLU A 137 -10.18 2.56 -15.04
C GLU A 137 -10.44 1.12 -15.50
N GLN A 138 -9.62 0.15 -15.05
CA GLN A 138 -9.78 -1.27 -15.35
C GLN A 138 -10.70 -1.99 -14.36
N ILE A 139 -11.09 -1.34 -13.27
CA ILE A 139 -12.05 -1.88 -12.32
C ILE A 139 -13.47 -1.64 -12.86
N MET A 140 -14.28 -2.69 -12.92
CA MET A 140 -15.68 -2.62 -13.39
C MET A 140 -16.46 -1.54 -12.61
N GLU A 141 -17.27 -0.75 -13.31
CA GLU A 141 -18.12 0.30 -12.72
C GLU A 141 -19.04 -0.27 -11.62
N THR A 142 -19.57 -1.46 -11.85
CA THR A 142 -20.42 -2.18 -10.89
C THR A 142 -19.71 -2.50 -9.58
N VAL A 143 -18.39 -2.68 -9.60
CA VAL A 143 -17.54 -2.86 -8.40
C VAL A 143 -17.22 -1.52 -7.76
N ARG A 144 -16.82 -0.51 -8.58
CA ARG A 144 -16.46 0.82 -8.09
C ARG A 144 -17.62 1.48 -7.33
N SER A 145 -18.85 1.36 -7.84
CA SER A 145 -20.04 1.95 -7.23
C SER A 145 -20.40 1.34 -5.86
N ARG A 146 -19.87 0.16 -5.54
CA ARG A 146 -20.10 -0.55 -4.25
C ARG A 146 -18.98 -0.36 -3.24
N CYS A 147 -17.88 0.33 -3.64
CA CYS A 147 -16.73 0.57 -2.80
C CYS A 147 -16.64 2.04 -2.39
N GLN A 148 -16.18 2.29 -1.17
CA GLN A 148 -15.74 3.63 -0.80
C GLN A 148 -14.38 3.91 -1.46
N LEU A 149 -14.36 4.82 -2.43
CA LEU A 149 -13.17 5.19 -3.19
C LEU A 149 -12.27 6.16 -2.40
N PHE A 150 -10.97 5.86 -2.40
CA PHE A 150 -9.90 6.76 -1.94
C PHE A 150 -8.83 6.87 -3.02
N GLU A 151 -8.60 8.09 -3.49
CA GLU A 151 -7.63 8.39 -4.54
C GLU A 151 -6.31 8.90 -3.96
N PHE A 152 -5.32 8.02 -3.94
CA PHE A 152 -3.97 8.31 -3.45
C PHE A 152 -3.18 9.13 -4.46
N GLN A 153 -2.51 10.17 -3.98
CA GLN A 153 -1.67 11.04 -4.79
C GLN A 153 -0.19 10.62 -4.73
N PRO A 154 0.63 10.98 -5.75
CA PRO A 154 2.07 10.86 -5.63
C PRO A 154 2.59 11.58 -4.38
N VAL A 155 3.55 10.99 -3.69
CA VAL A 155 4.14 11.62 -2.50
C VAL A 155 5.05 12.76 -2.94
N ASN A 156 4.91 13.94 -2.35
CA ASN A 156 5.75 15.09 -2.71
C ASN A 156 7.22 14.89 -2.25
N ASP A 157 8.16 15.50 -2.98
CA ASP A 157 9.59 15.35 -2.75
C ASP A 157 10.03 15.76 -1.35
N LYS A 158 9.36 16.76 -0.74
CA LYS A 158 9.64 17.21 0.62
C LYS A 158 9.34 16.11 1.65
N ALA A 159 8.23 15.40 1.50
CA ALA A 159 7.85 14.29 2.37
C ALA A 159 8.80 13.11 2.18
N ILE A 160 9.15 12.79 0.92
CA ILE A 160 10.15 11.75 0.59
C ILE A 160 11.49 12.11 1.25
N LEU A 161 12.00 13.33 1.04
CA LEU A 161 13.26 13.78 1.64
C LEU A 161 13.24 13.63 3.17
N GLY A 162 12.17 14.04 3.83
CA GLY A 162 12.02 13.90 5.27
C GLY A 162 12.05 12.43 5.74
N LYS A 163 11.47 11.52 4.96
CA LYS A 163 11.54 10.07 5.23
C LYS A 163 12.97 9.55 5.08
N LEU A 164 13.63 9.89 3.97
CA LEU A 164 15.02 9.47 3.73
C LEU A 164 15.96 9.96 4.84
N GLN A 165 15.80 11.22 5.29
CA GLN A 165 16.57 11.78 6.41
C GLN A 165 16.35 11.01 7.72
N LYS A 166 15.11 10.55 8.00
CA LYS A 166 14.84 9.70 9.16
C LYS A 166 15.53 8.33 9.03
N ILE A 167 15.54 7.75 7.84
CA ILE A 167 16.17 6.44 7.59
C ILE A 167 17.68 6.54 7.78
N ILE A 168 18.36 7.50 7.15
CA ILE A 168 19.82 7.63 7.25
C ILE A 168 20.29 7.84 8.70
N ARG A 169 19.51 8.59 9.51
CA ARG A 169 19.83 8.77 10.94
C ARG A 169 19.73 7.44 11.70
N ARG A 170 18.70 6.63 11.44
CA ARG A 170 18.50 5.32 12.09
C ARG A 170 19.53 4.29 11.68
N GLU A 171 19.93 4.31 10.40
CA GLU A 171 20.95 3.42 9.84
C GLU A 171 22.38 3.93 10.05
N ARG A 172 22.55 5.12 10.64
CA ARG A 172 23.86 5.78 10.85
C ARG A 172 24.63 5.96 9.55
N LEU A 173 23.95 6.32 8.47
CA LEU A 173 24.52 6.57 7.15
C LEU A 173 24.86 8.05 6.99
N SER A 174 25.92 8.33 6.20
CA SER A 174 26.35 9.69 5.88
C SER A 174 26.01 10.05 4.44
N PHE A 175 24.93 10.81 4.25
CA PHE A 175 24.50 11.33 2.95
C PHE A 175 24.42 12.85 2.99
N SER A 176 24.87 13.50 1.91
CA SER A 176 24.65 14.94 1.76
C SER A 176 23.17 15.23 1.48
N ASN A 177 22.71 16.43 1.87
CA ASN A 177 21.34 16.84 1.55
C ASN A 177 21.08 16.88 0.03
N ASP A 178 22.08 17.20 -0.78
CA ASP A 178 21.93 17.22 -2.25
C ASP A 178 21.76 15.81 -2.83
N ALA A 179 22.43 14.81 -2.25
CA ALA A 179 22.24 13.41 -2.62
C ALA A 179 20.81 12.94 -2.30
N LEU A 180 20.32 13.27 -1.11
CA LEU A 180 18.96 12.89 -0.71
C LEU A 180 17.89 13.61 -1.54
N ARG A 181 18.07 14.89 -1.86
CA ARG A 181 17.18 15.63 -2.76
C ARG A 181 17.18 15.03 -4.17
N PHE A 182 18.33 14.62 -4.66
CA PHE A 182 18.45 13.96 -5.95
C PHE A 182 17.68 12.62 -5.97
N ILE A 183 17.84 11.78 -4.93
CA ILE A 183 17.08 10.52 -4.79
C ILE A 183 15.58 10.82 -4.71
N ALA A 184 15.15 11.81 -3.94
CA ALA A 184 13.75 12.18 -3.80
C ALA A 184 13.13 12.59 -5.14
N GLY A 185 13.78 13.45 -5.92
CA GLY A 185 13.33 13.87 -7.24
C GLY A 185 13.29 12.72 -8.25
N MET A 186 14.32 11.83 -8.23
CA MET A 186 14.37 10.63 -9.09
C MET A 186 13.26 9.62 -8.78
N ALA A 187 12.75 9.61 -7.57
CA ALA A 187 11.69 8.69 -7.17
C ALA A 187 10.32 8.99 -7.80
N GLY A 188 10.10 10.21 -8.33
CA GLY A 188 8.88 10.59 -9.04
C GLY A 188 7.60 10.41 -8.19
N GLY A 189 7.66 10.72 -6.89
CA GLY A 189 6.53 10.54 -5.97
C GLY A 189 6.31 9.11 -5.47
N ASN A 190 7.18 8.16 -5.84
CA ASN A 190 7.12 6.77 -5.40
C ASN A 190 8.03 6.54 -4.19
N MET A 191 7.44 6.43 -2.99
CA MET A 191 8.18 6.22 -1.75
C MET A 191 8.99 4.93 -1.74
N ARG A 192 8.44 3.82 -2.30
CA ARG A 192 9.16 2.53 -2.39
C ARG A 192 10.42 2.65 -3.23
N ASN A 193 10.35 3.37 -4.36
CA ASN A 193 11.51 3.61 -5.21
C ASN A 193 12.56 4.44 -4.48
N ALA A 194 12.15 5.49 -3.76
CA ALA A 194 13.07 6.33 -2.99
C ALA A 194 13.83 5.51 -1.93
N GLU A 195 13.12 4.68 -1.17
CA GLU A 195 13.70 3.81 -0.14
C GLU A 195 14.63 2.75 -0.76
N SER A 196 14.26 2.17 -1.91
CA SER A 196 15.10 1.22 -2.64
C SER A 196 16.36 1.87 -3.21
N MET A 197 16.25 3.08 -3.78
CA MET A 197 17.41 3.84 -4.27
C MET A 197 18.36 4.19 -3.12
N LEU A 198 17.82 4.61 -1.97
CA LEU A 198 18.64 4.89 -0.79
C LEU A 198 19.40 3.65 -0.34
N GLU A 199 18.73 2.51 -0.22
CA GLU A 199 19.35 1.25 0.21
C GLU A 199 20.46 0.81 -0.74
N GLN A 200 20.20 0.89 -2.06
CA GLN A 200 21.19 0.51 -3.06
C GLN A 200 22.42 1.42 -3.03
N THR A 201 22.19 2.72 -2.86
CA THR A 201 23.29 3.71 -2.80
C THR A 201 24.01 3.70 -1.46
N ALA A 202 23.35 3.26 -0.37
CA ALA A 202 24.00 3.08 0.93
C ALA A 202 25.08 2.01 0.94
N ASN A 203 25.01 1.04 0.03
CA ASN A 203 26.04 0.01 -0.15
C ASN A 203 27.27 0.51 -0.95
N LEU A 204 27.20 1.70 -1.53
CA LEU A 204 28.34 2.35 -2.15
C LEU A 204 29.21 2.97 -1.04
N ASP A 205 30.53 2.84 -1.17
CA ASP A 205 31.52 3.49 -0.30
C ASP A 205 31.22 3.36 1.21
N HIS A 206 30.90 2.13 1.66
CA HIS A 206 30.69 1.78 3.08
C HIS A 206 29.70 2.69 3.83
N GLY A 207 28.64 3.18 3.15
CA GLY A 207 27.59 3.99 3.78
C GLY A 207 27.81 5.50 3.75
N SER A 208 28.85 5.97 3.07
CA SER A 208 29.18 7.40 2.89
C SER A 208 29.39 7.78 1.42
N PRO A 209 28.45 7.47 0.50
CA PRO A 209 28.66 7.68 -0.91
C PRO A 209 28.70 9.16 -1.26
N ARG A 210 29.60 9.54 -2.18
CA ARG A 210 29.63 10.90 -2.72
C ARG A 210 28.46 11.14 -3.65
N THR A 211 27.89 12.33 -3.62
CA THR A 211 26.75 12.71 -4.51
C THR A 211 27.02 12.41 -5.97
N LYS A 212 28.25 12.59 -6.44
CA LYS A 212 28.69 12.28 -7.80
C LYS A 212 28.51 10.80 -8.15
N ASP A 213 28.88 9.91 -7.23
CA ASP A 213 28.84 8.47 -7.44
C ASP A 213 27.38 7.96 -7.41
N ILE A 214 26.55 8.52 -6.53
CA ILE A 214 25.10 8.29 -6.48
C ILE A 214 24.45 8.67 -7.82
N LYS A 215 24.73 9.87 -8.32
CA LYS A 215 24.21 10.35 -9.61
C LYS A 215 24.59 9.42 -10.74
N LYS A 216 25.89 9.08 -10.85
CA LYS A 216 26.40 8.16 -11.87
C LYS A 216 25.77 6.77 -11.79
N PHE A 217 25.59 6.24 -10.57
CA PHE A 217 24.98 4.92 -10.35
C PHE A 217 23.50 4.89 -10.75
N LEU A 218 22.72 5.88 -10.31
CA LEU A 218 21.27 5.90 -10.59
C LEU A 218 20.97 6.24 -12.06
N GLN A 219 21.73 7.15 -12.69
CA GLN A 219 21.55 7.49 -14.11
C GLN A 219 21.82 6.32 -15.06
N LYS A 220 22.79 5.44 -14.75
CA LYS A 220 23.06 4.24 -15.57
C LYS A 220 21.91 3.22 -15.59
N ARG A 221 20.93 3.32 -14.72
CA ARG A 221 19.78 2.40 -14.64
C ARG A 221 18.56 2.88 -15.41
N MET A 222 18.58 4.11 -15.92
CA MET A 222 17.49 4.69 -16.71
C MET A 222 17.67 4.48 -18.22
N VAL A 223 18.79 3.91 -18.63
CA VAL A 223 19.10 3.47 -20.00
C VAL A 223 18.97 1.95 -20.08
#